data_27ada5674dc3b71b0d34ce17434eadca
#
_entry.id   27ada5674dc3b71b0d34ce17434eadca
#
_cell.length_a   1.000
_cell.length_b   1.000
_cell.length_c   1.000
_cell.angle_alpha   90.00
_cell.angle_beta   90.00
_cell.angle_gamma   90.00
#
_symmetry.space_group_name_H-M   'P 1'
#
loop_
_entity.id
_entity.type
_entity.pdbx_description
1 polymer ?
#
loop_
_entity_poly.entity_id
_entity_poly.type
_entity_poly.pdbx_seq_one_letter_code
_entity_poly.pdbx_strand_id
1 'polypeptide(L)'
;MSQTFGEFVDELPASQEYLAISFSPSSIPLQKRWRNSELSADFIAEYLITFLPRSENDVIKSHDQQFEVKSAVSYIANELLENAMKFNDESSPFPISIQLQLHDERLIFLLRNSVKSEAIAPFKAHIQEMLSGDPGEMYVARLERNAADESQTGSGLGLLIMMIDYLAKVGWKFETVSTDPEVVTVTTMVQLPLTPTELT
;
A
#
# COMPACT_ATOMS: atom_id res chain seq x y z
N MET A 1 -8.57 -21.16 -0.12
CA MET A 1 -7.11 -21.39 -0.05
C MET A 1 -6.45 -20.02 0.05
N SER A 2 -5.37 -19.89 0.85
CA SER A 2 -4.61 -18.64 0.93
C SER A 2 -3.16 -18.88 0.49
N GLN A 3 -2.51 -17.85 -0.06
CA GLN A 3 -1.12 -17.87 -0.46
C GLN A 3 -0.50 -16.51 -0.16
N THR A 4 0.65 -16.50 0.50
CA THR A 4 1.40 -15.30 0.90
C THR A 4 2.70 -15.16 0.12
N PHE A 5 3.16 -13.89 -0.03
CA PHE A 5 4.40 -13.52 -0.71
C PHE A 5 5.08 -12.37 0.05
N GLY A 6 6.41 -12.30 -0.02
CA GLY A 6 7.20 -11.23 0.59
C GLY A 6 7.08 -11.19 2.11
N GLU A 7 7.13 -9.99 2.68
CA GLU A 7 7.14 -9.73 4.13
C GLU A 7 5.71 -9.65 4.73
N PHE A 8 4.79 -10.48 4.24
CA PHE A 8 3.43 -10.52 4.77
C PHE A 8 3.40 -11.23 6.13
N VAL A 9 2.74 -10.62 7.12
CA VAL A 9 2.57 -11.17 8.47
C VAL A 9 1.10 -11.51 8.69
N ASP A 10 0.78 -12.78 8.86
CA ASP A 10 -0.60 -13.25 9.02
C ASP A 10 -1.20 -12.86 10.39
N GLU A 11 -0.41 -12.97 11.45
CA GLU A 11 -0.84 -12.66 12.82
C GLU A 11 -0.10 -11.40 13.31
N LEU A 12 -0.80 -10.27 13.25
CA LEU A 12 -0.29 -9.02 13.78
C LEU A 12 -0.62 -8.92 15.29
N PRO A 13 0.29 -8.38 16.10
CA PRO A 13 -0.02 -8.05 17.48
C PRO A 13 -1.13 -7.00 17.52
N ALA A 14 -1.78 -6.85 18.68
CA ALA A 14 -2.76 -5.78 18.86
C ALA A 14 -2.11 -4.42 18.58
N SER A 15 -2.76 -3.62 17.72
CA SER A 15 -2.30 -2.27 17.42
C SER A 15 -2.67 -1.31 18.55
N GLN A 16 -1.87 -0.27 18.75
CA GLN A 16 -2.18 0.83 19.68
C GLN A 16 -3.39 1.61 19.19
N GLU A 17 -3.40 1.93 17.91
CA GLU A 17 -4.48 2.61 17.19
C GLU A 17 -4.60 2.06 15.78
N TYR A 18 -5.81 2.10 15.23
CA TYR A 18 -6.05 1.79 13.83
C TYR A 18 -7.14 2.65 13.21
N LEU A 19 -7.00 2.90 11.93
CA LEU A 19 -8.01 3.54 11.09
C LEU A 19 -8.33 2.60 9.93
N ALA A 20 -9.62 2.40 9.63
CA ALA A 20 -10.05 1.63 8.46
C ALA A 20 -11.05 2.43 7.63
N ILE A 21 -10.83 2.46 6.31
CA ILE A 21 -11.73 3.08 5.34
C ILE A 21 -12.10 2.03 4.31
N SER A 22 -13.38 1.92 3.98
CA SER A 22 -13.88 0.99 2.98
C SER A 22 -14.72 1.69 1.93
N PHE A 23 -14.55 1.27 0.68
CA PHE A 23 -15.25 1.81 -0.48
C PHE A 23 -16.11 0.72 -1.12
N SER A 24 -17.44 0.93 -1.17
CA SER A 24 -18.32 0.02 -1.90
C SER A 24 -18.13 0.18 -3.41
N PRO A 25 -17.87 -0.88 -4.17
CA PRO A 25 -17.69 -0.79 -5.63
C PRO A 25 -18.98 -0.43 -6.37
N SER A 26 -20.14 -0.69 -5.77
CA SER A 26 -21.44 -0.56 -6.42
C SER A 26 -22.07 0.85 -6.38
N SER A 27 -21.58 1.77 -5.53
CA SER A 27 -22.29 3.05 -5.28
C SER A 27 -21.89 4.19 -6.23
N ILE A 28 -20.64 4.22 -6.70
CA ILE A 28 -20.10 5.21 -7.65
C ILE A 28 -19.02 4.51 -8.48
N PRO A 29 -18.98 4.70 -9.82
CA PRO A 29 -17.90 4.14 -10.64
C PRO A 29 -16.54 4.49 -10.08
N LEU A 30 -15.64 3.51 -9.98
CA LEU A 30 -14.30 3.67 -9.39
C LEU A 30 -13.52 4.81 -10.04
N GLN A 31 -13.67 5.02 -11.36
CA GLN A 31 -13.05 6.14 -12.09
C GLN A 31 -13.45 7.53 -11.57
N LYS A 32 -14.65 7.68 -11.00
CA LYS A 32 -15.06 8.95 -10.37
C LYS A 32 -14.49 9.12 -8.96
N ARG A 33 -14.05 8.02 -8.33
CA ARG A 33 -13.43 8.04 -6.99
C ARG A 33 -11.94 8.32 -7.03
N TRP A 34 -11.30 8.15 -8.18
CA TRP A 34 -9.87 8.43 -8.35
C TRP A 34 -9.47 9.83 -7.83
N ARG A 35 -10.31 10.83 -8.07
CA ARG A 35 -10.09 12.19 -7.54
C ARG A 35 -10.14 12.29 -6.02
N ASN A 36 -10.69 11.28 -5.35
CA ASN A 36 -10.85 11.26 -3.89
C ASN A 36 -9.78 10.38 -3.21
N SER A 37 -8.91 9.69 -3.95
CA SER A 37 -7.84 8.87 -3.36
C SER A 37 -6.85 9.75 -2.60
N GLU A 38 -6.41 10.85 -3.20
CA GLU A 38 -5.52 11.83 -2.59
C GLU A 38 -6.14 12.43 -1.30
N LEU A 39 -7.41 12.84 -1.34
CA LEU A 39 -8.12 13.34 -0.17
C LEU A 39 -8.22 12.30 0.94
N SER A 40 -8.42 11.02 0.59
CA SER A 40 -8.48 9.93 1.55
C SER A 40 -7.11 9.64 2.15
N ALA A 41 -6.05 9.71 1.34
CA ALA A 41 -4.68 9.54 1.78
C ALA A 41 -4.24 10.66 2.74
N ASP A 42 -4.58 11.90 2.42
CA ASP A 42 -4.32 13.05 3.30
C ASP A 42 -5.09 12.95 4.61
N PHE A 43 -6.35 12.52 4.58
CA PHE A 43 -7.12 12.28 5.79
C PHE A 43 -6.48 11.21 6.68
N ILE A 44 -6.02 10.09 6.08
CA ILE A 44 -5.32 9.02 6.81
C ILE A 44 -4.05 9.58 7.46
N ALA A 45 -3.27 10.38 6.74
CA ALA A 45 -2.04 10.96 7.24
C ALA A 45 -2.28 11.97 8.38
N GLU A 46 -3.27 12.86 8.22
CA GLU A 46 -3.64 13.83 9.27
C GLU A 46 -4.16 13.14 10.54
N TYR A 47 -5.00 12.11 10.38
CA TYR A 47 -5.50 11.35 11.52
C TYR A 47 -4.37 10.70 12.32
N LEU A 48 -3.43 10.04 11.62
CA LEU A 48 -2.34 9.32 12.26
C LEU A 48 -1.44 10.22 13.08
N ILE A 49 -1.09 11.40 12.58
CA ILE A 49 -0.16 12.32 13.28
C ILE A 49 -0.65 12.68 14.68
N THR A 50 -1.96 12.66 14.91
CA THR A 50 -2.52 12.97 16.23
C THR A 50 -2.08 11.99 17.32
N PHE A 51 -1.67 10.78 16.93
CA PHE A 51 -1.25 9.70 17.84
C PHE A 51 0.27 9.52 17.93
N LEU A 52 1.04 10.19 17.07
CA LEU A 52 2.50 10.11 17.16
C LEU A 52 3.01 10.85 18.40
N PRO A 53 3.96 10.25 19.14
CA PRO A 53 4.51 10.90 20.33
C PRO A 53 5.18 12.23 19.97
N ARG A 54 4.89 13.26 20.76
CA ARG A 54 5.56 14.56 20.69
C ARG A 54 6.69 14.57 21.69
N SER A 55 7.92 14.80 21.24
CA SER A 55 9.05 15.00 22.15
C SER A 55 8.97 16.42 22.72
N GLU A 56 8.78 16.55 24.05
CA GLU A 56 8.75 17.85 24.73
C GLU A 56 10.12 18.54 24.74
N ASN A 57 11.21 17.77 24.56
CA ASN A 57 12.57 18.27 24.68
C ASN A 57 13.20 18.79 23.38
N ASP A 58 12.60 18.50 22.21
CA ASP A 58 13.13 18.93 20.90
C ASP A 58 11.99 19.17 19.91
N VAL A 59 11.32 20.31 20.06
CA VAL A 59 10.11 20.68 19.28
C VAL A 59 10.40 20.74 17.77
N ILE A 60 11.61 21.18 17.38
CA ILE A 60 11.98 21.33 15.96
C ILE A 60 12.15 19.95 15.32
N LYS A 61 12.95 19.06 15.92
CA LYS A 61 13.14 17.70 15.41
C LYS A 61 11.84 16.90 15.39
N SER A 62 10.98 17.08 16.41
CA SER A 62 9.69 16.40 16.43
C SER A 62 8.75 16.89 15.33
N HIS A 63 8.83 18.16 14.95
CA HIS A 63 8.01 18.73 13.87
C HIS A 63 8.45 18.21 12.49
N ASP A 64 9.76 18.22 12.23
CA ASP A 64 10.32 17.74 10.97
C ASP A 64 10.05 16.24 10.80
N GLN A 65 10.25 15.45 11.86
CA GLN A 65 9.96 14.02 11.84
C GLN A 65 8.47 13.72 11.64
N GLN A 66 7.57 14.48 12.26
CA GLN A 66 6.13 14.35 12.03
C GLN A 66 5.76 14.68 10.58
N PHE A 67 6.39 15.69 9.99
CA PHE A 67 6.17 16.07 8.61
C PHE A 67 6.65 14.97 7.64
N GLU A 68 7.82 14.37 7.89
CA GLU A 68 8.35 13.25 7.10
C GLU A 68 7.42 12.03 7.17
N VAL A 69 6.99 11.63 8.37
CA VAL A 69 6.06 10.52 8.55
C VAL A 69 4.73 10.81 7.87
N LYS A 70 4.19 12.04 8.00
CA LYS A 70 2.96 12.45 7.31
C LYS A 70 3.07 12.30 5.81
N SER A 71 4.15 12.79 5.23
CA SER A 71 4.38 12.74 3.79
C SER A 71 4.50 11.29 3.31
N ALA A 72 5.24 10.45 4.05
CA ALA A 72 5.36 9.04 3.76
C ALA A 72 4.00 8.31 3.82
N VAL A 73 3.19 8.59 4.85
CA VAL A 73 1.86 7.99 5.02
C VAL A 73 0.91 8.41 3.90
N SER A 74 0.86 9.71 3.56
CA SER A 74 0.02 10.22 2.46
C SER A 74 0.45 9.58 1.14
N TYR A 75 1.74 9.53 0.84
CA TYR A 75 2.27 8.90 -0.37
C TYR A 75 1.89 7.41 -0.46
N ILE A 76 2.20 6.62 0.58
CA ILE A 76 1.94 5.19 0.60
C ILE A 76 0.43 4.90 0.47
N ALA A 77 -0.40 5.63 1.22
CA ALA A 77 -1.85 5.45 1.16
C ALA A 77 -2.42 5.78 -0.22
N ASN A 78 -1.94 6.87 -0.86
CA ASN A 78 -2.37 7.26 -2.21
C ASN A 78 -2.00 6.20 -3.24
N GLU A 79 -0.75 5.76 -3.29
CA GLU A 79 -0.27 4.74 -4.22
C GLU A 79 -1.01 3.40 -4.04
N LEU A 80 -1.25 2.99 -2.80
CA LEU A 80 -2.01 1.78 -2.51
C LEU A 80 -3.46 1.89 -2.99
N LEU A 81 -4.13 3.01 -2.72
CA LEU A 81 -5.50 3.25 -3.16
C LEU A 81 -5.60 3.31 -4.68
N GLU A 82 -4.65 3.99 -5.35
CA GLU A 82 -4.60 4.04 -6.81
C GLU A 82 -4.44 2.65 -7.43
N ASN A 83 -3.51 1.86 -6.90
CA ASN A 83 -3.31 0.48 -7.36
C ASN A 83 -4.57 -0.37 -7.16
N ALA A 84 -5.22 -0.26 -5.99
CA ALA A 84 -6.45 -0.99 -5.75
C ALA A 84 -7.56 -0.61 -6.72
N MET A 85 -7.78 0.68 -6.96
CA MET A 85 -8.81 1.15 -7.89
C MET A 85 -8.53 0.74 -9.33
N LYS A 86 -7.24 0.72 -9.73
CA LYS A 86 -6.81 0.33 -11.08
C LYS A 86 -6.97 -1.17 -11.35
N PHE A 87 -6.68 -2.01 -10.36
CA PHE A 87 -6.61 -3.46 -10.53
C PHE A 87 -7.78 -4.22 -9.88
N ASN A 88 -8.75 -3.51 -9.32
CA ASN A 88 -9.94 -4.14 -8.75
C ASN A 88 -10.79 -4.83 -9.80
N ASP A 89 -11.39 -5.96 -9.44
CA ASP A 89 -12.45 -6.57 -10.23
C ASP A 89 -13.75 -5.79 -10.03
N GLU A 90 -14.11 -4.98 -11.04
CA GLU A 90 -15.33 -4.15 -10.99
C GLU A 90 -16.63 -4.98 -11.00
N SER A 91 -16.55 -6.26 -11.40
CA SER A 91 -17.71 -7.18 -11.38
C SER A 91 -17.97 -7.75 -9.99
N SER A 92 -16.98 -7.68 -9.11
CA SER A 92 -17.06 -8.21 -7.74
C SER A 92 -17.78 -7.24 -6.81
N PRO A 93 -18.70 -7.71 -5.95
CA PRO A 93 -19.31 -6.90 -4.90
C PRO A 93 -18.37 -6.63 -3.71
N PHE A 94 -17.16 -7.20 -3.72
CA PHE A 94 -16.22 -7.09 -2.61
C PHE A 94 -15.69 -5.65 -2.49
N PRO A 95 -15.76 -5.01 -1.30
CA PRO A 95 -15.31 -3.64 -1.13
C PRO A 95 -13.77 -3.53 -1.19
N ILE A 96 -13.29 -2.40 -1.71
CA ILE A 96 -11.91 -1.97 -1.49
C ILE A 96 -11.82 -1.44 -0.07
N SER A 97 -10.82 -1.87 0.70
CA SER A 97 -10.58 -1.37 2.05
C SER A 97 -9.10 -1.11 2.28
N ILE A 98 -8.81 0.02 2.91
CA ILE A 98 -7.49 0.33 3.44
C ILE A 98 -7.58 0.44 4.96
N GLN A 99 -6.65 -0.21 5.64
CA GLN A 99 -6.47 -0.12 7.08
C GLN A 99 -5.05 0.32 7.38
N LEU A 100 -4.90 1.28 8.27
CA LEU A 100 -3.63 1.70 8.86
C LEU A 100 -3.63 1.32 10.32
N GLN A 101 -2.54 0.71 10.78
CA GLN A 101 -2.33 0.30 12.17
C GLN A 101 -1.05 0.94 12.69
N LEU A 102 -1.11 1.50 13.90
CA LEU A 102 0.04 2.03 14.62
C LEU A 102 0.58 0.99 15.60
N HIS A 103 1.85 0.67 15.47
CA HIS A 103 2.64 -0.16 16.37
C HIS A 103 3.86 0.63 16.88
N ASP A 104 4.55 0.15 17.92
CA ASP A 104 5.65 0.88 18.59
C ASP A 104 6.78 1.32 17.63
N GLU A 105 7.16 0.48 16.67
CA GLU A 105 8.31 0.71 15.80
C GLU A 105 7.94 0.86 14.32
N ARG A 106 6.67 0.68 13.95
CA ARG A 106 6.23 0.69 12.55
C ARG A 106 4.77 1.02 12.38
N LEU A 107 4.45 1.53 11.21
CA LEU A 107 3.09 1.62 10.69
C LEU A 107 2.85 0.47 9.73
N ILE A 108 1.65 -0.12 9.78
CA ILE A 108 1.26 -1.20 8.88
C ILE A 108 0.03 -0.76 8.10
N PHE A 109 0.18 -0.73 6.79
CA PHE A 109 -0.92 -0.56 5.85
C PHE A 109 -1.39 -1.92 5.35
N LEU A 110 -2.69 -2.12 5.33
CA LEU A 110 -3.36 -3.28 4.76
C LEU A 110 -4.37 -2.80 3.75
N LEU A 111 -4.06 -2.94 2.47
CA LEU A 111 -5.01 -2.64 1.41
C LEU A 111 -5.57 -3.93 0.84
N ARG A 112 -6.89 -4.06 0.82
CA ARG A 112 -7.58 -5.23 0.29
C ARG A 112 -8.53 -4.86 -0.82
N ASN A 113 -8.43 -5.58 -1.95
CA ASN A 113 -9.33 -5.46 -3.09
C ASN A 113 -9.55 -6.83 -3.74
N SER A 114 -10.59 -6.97 -4.55
CA SER A 114 -10.79 -8.14 -5.40
C SER A 114 -9.92 -8.05 -6.65
N VAL A 115 -9.57 -9.20 -7.23
CA VAL A 115 -8.79 -9.28 -8.48
C VAL A 115 -9.47 -10.23 -9.45
N LYS A 116 -9.43 -9.87 -10.75
CA LYS A 116 -9.93 -10.73 -11.84
C LYS A 116 -9.12 -12.01 -11.92
N SER A 117 -9.79 -13.13 -12.17
CA SER A 117 -9.14 -14.45 -12.21
C SER A 117 -7.98 -14.51 -13.22
N GLU A 118 -8.13 -13.87 -14.38
CA GLU A 118 -7.08 -13.80 -15.41
C GLU A 118 -5.87 -12.93 -15.00
N ALA A 119 -6.05 -12.02 -14.06
CA ALA A 119 -4.97 -11.16 -13.56
C ALA A 119 -4.14 -11.79 -12.44
N ILE A 120 -4.62 -12.87 -11.80
CA ILE A 120 -3.96 -13.47 -10.63
C ILE A 120 -2.57 -14.02 -11.00
N ALA A 121 -2.47 -14.83 -12.04
CA ALA A 121 -1.21 -15.46 -12.43
C ALA A 121 -0.15 -14.43 -12.88
N PRO A 122 -0.46 -13.44 -13.75
CA PRO A 122 0.47 -12.37 -14.09
C PRO A 122 0.89 -11.53 -12.88
N PHE A 123 -0.03 -11.26 -11.95
CA PHE A 123 0.28 -10.48 -10.75
C PHE A 123 1.25 -11.24 -9.82
N LYS A 124 1.01 -12.53 -9.59
CA LYS A 124 1.94 -13.37 -8.81
C LYS A 124 3.33 -13.44 -9.44
N ALA A 125 3.41 -13.57 -10.77
CA ALA A 125 4.68 -13.55 -11.49
C ALA A 125 5.42 -12.22 -11.30
N HIS A 126 4.71 -11.08 -11.39
CA HIS A 126 5.27 -9.76 -11.14
C HIS A 126 5.77 -9.59 -9.69
N ILE A 127 5.02 -10.09 -8.70
CA ILE A 127 5.45 -10.10 -7.30
C ILE A 127 6.75 -10.91 -7.14
N GLN A 128 6.82 -12.10 -7.74
CA GLN A 128 8.03 -12.94 -7.67
C GLN A 128 9.24 -12.27 -8.33
N GLU A 129 9.05 -11.61 -9.47
CA GLU A 129 10.09 -10.81 -10.11
C GLU A 129 10.59 -9.72 -9.14
N MET A 130 9.66 -8.96 -8.54
CA MET A 130 9.98 -7.87 -7.60
C MET A 130 10.73 -8.36 -6.35
N LEU A 131 10.37 -9.54 -5.83
CA LEU A 131 11.00 -10.12 -4.63
C LEU A 131 12.37 -10.75 -4.91
N SER A 132 12.68 -11.08 -6.17
CA SER A 132 13.96 -11.72 -6.56
C SER A 132 15.01 -10.75 -7.05
N GLY A 133 14.63 -9.51 -7.41
CA GLY A 133 15.51 -8.48 -7.94
C GLY A 133 15.97 -7.46 -6.89
N ASP A 134 16.97 -6.67 -7.25
CA ASP A 134 17.32 -5.47 -6.48
C ASP A 134 16.32 -4.35 -6.81
N PRO A 135 15.67 -3.73 -5.80
CA PRO A 135 14.66 -2.68 -6.05
C PRO A 135 15.21 -1.47 -6.82
N GLY A 136 16.49 -1.08 -6.57
CA GLY A 136 17.14 0.05 -7.25
C GLY A 136 17.39 -0.22 -8.73
N GLU A 137 17.88 -1.42 -9.07
CA GLU A 137 18.08 -1.85 -10.47
C GLU A 137 16.73 -1.93 -11.20
N MET A 138 15.71 -2.47 -10.54
CA MET A 138 14.36 -2.55 -11.09
C MET A 138 13.74 -1.17 -11.33
N TYR A 139 13.99 -0.22 -10.43
CA TYR A 139 13.54 1.16 -10.55
C TYR A 139 14.12 1.82 -11.81
N VAL A 140 15.46 1.74 -11.99
CA VAL A 140 16.14 2.28 -13.17
C VAL A 140 15.63 1.63 -14.47
N ALA A 141 15.53 0.29 -14.49
CA ALA A 141 15.03 -0.44 -15.65
C ALA A 141 13.57 -0.09 -15.99
N ARG A 142 12.75 0.23 -15.00
CA ARG A 142 11.36 0.67 -15.19
C ARG A 142 11.30 2.09 -15.72
N LEU A 143 12.14 3.00 -15.23
CA LEU A 143 12.23 4.37 -15.74
C LEU A 143 12.62 4.37 -17.23
N GLU A 144 13.63 3.59 -17.62
CA GLU A 144 14.05 3.47 -19.01
C GLU A 144 12.94 2.94 -19.92
N ARG A 145 12.19 1.93 -19.47
CA ARG A 145 11.02 1.40 -20.20
C ARG A 145 9.92 2.45 -20.37
N ASN A 146 9.59 3.16 -19.29
CA ASN A 146 8.55 4.20 -19.32
C ASN A 146 8.95 5.37 -20.26
N ALA A 147 10.24 5.71 -20.31
CA ALA A 147 10.74 6.74 -21.23
C ALA A 147 10.70 6.30 -22.70
N ALA A 148 10.79 5.00 -22.98
CA ALA A 148 10.74 4.44 -24.33
C ALA A 148 9.30 4.22 -24.85
N ASP A 149 8.30 4.14 -23.95
CA ASP A 149 6.91 3.86 -24.31
C ASP A 149 5.95 4.81 -23.56
N GLU A 150 5.63 5.94 -24.22
CA GLU A 150 4.70 6.96 -23.71
C GLU A 150 3.24 6.45 -23.59
N SER A 151 2.92 5.29 -24.14
CA SER A 151 1.57 4.73 -24.10
C SER A 151 1.22 4.04 -22.77
N GLN A 152 2.21 3.79 -21.90
CA GLN A 152 2.00 3.12 -20.62
C GLN A 152 1.30 4.03 -19.60
N THR A 153 0.05 3.73 -19.30
CA THR A 153 -0.72 4.40 -18.25
C THR A 153 -0.31 3.89 -16.86
N GLY A 154 0.56 4.62 -16.19
CA GLY A 154 1.01 4.34 -14.82
C GLY A 154 2.47 3.92 -14.75
N SER A 155 3.21 4.57 -13.88
CA SER A 155 4.66 4.39 -13.76
C SER A 155 5.07 2.99 -13.31
N GLY A 156 4.24 2.32 -12.49
CA GLY A 156 4.59 1.05 -11.82
C GLY A 156 5.76 1.19 -10.84
N LEU A 157 6.06 2.41 -10.41
CA LEU A 157 7.21 2.76 -9.57
C LEU A 157 6.84 2.85 -8.08
N GLY A 158 5.55 3.04 -7.75
CA GLY A 158 5.13 3.34 -6.39
C GLY A 158 5.62 2.35 -5.33
N LEU A 159 5.51 1.04 -5.58
CA LEU A 159 6.01 0.03 -4.65
C LEU A 159 7.53 0.02 -4.54
N LEU A 160 8.25 0.25 -5.65
CA LEU A 160 9.71 0.34 -5.64
C LEU A 160 10.18 1.57 -4.85
N ILE A 161 9.53 2.72 -5.02
CA ILE A 161 9.79 3.92 -4.22
C ILE A 161 9.55 3.65 -2.72
N MET A 162 8.47 2.95 -2.37
CA MET A 162 8.23 2.57 -0.96
C MET A 162 9.37 1.74 -0.39
N MET A 163 9.91 0.80 -1.16
CA MET A 163 11.01 -0.07 -0.72
C MET A 163 12.35 0.68 -0.63
N ILE A 164 12.61 1.62 -1.55
CA ILE A 164 13.90 2.33 -1.65
C ILE A 164 13.93 3.54 -0.71
N ASP A 165 12.98 4.45 -0.87
CA ASP A 165 13.03 5.76 -0.20
C ASP A 165 12.51 5.70 1.24
N TYR A 166 11.53 4.82 1.49
CA TYR A 166 10.94 4.68 2.83
C TYR A 166 11.37 3.41 3.55
N LEU A 167 12.25 2.58 2.95
CA LEU A 167 12.71 1.29 3.51
C LEU A 167 11.53 0.39 3.94
N ALA A 168 10.41 0.53 3.27
CA ALA A 168 9.21 -0.20 3.60
C ALA A 168 9.33 -1.67 3.17
N LYS A 169 8.83 -2.56 4.03
CA LYS A 169 8.70 -3.99 3.71
C LYS A 169 7.32 -4.23 3.11
N VAL A 170 7.28 -4.96 2.00
CA VAL A 170 6.03 -5.20 1.27
C VAL A 170 5.72 -6.69 1.21
N GLY A 171 4.44 -7.03 1.37
CA GLY A 171 3.97 -8.41 1.27
C GLY A 171 2.54 -8.48 0.72
N TRP A 172 2.17 -9.65 0.24
CA TRP A 172 0.86 -9.88 -0.37
C TRP A 172 0.25 -11.18 0.14
N LYS A 173 -1.07 -11.18 0.27
CA LYS A 173 -1.86 -12.38 0.57
C LYS A 173 -3.02 -12.48 -0.39
N PHE A 174 -3.10 -13.60 -1.11
CA PHE A 174 -4.24 -13.95 -1.95
C PHE A 174 -5.16 -14.89 -1.20
N GLU A 175 -6.46 -14.62 -1.22
CA GLU A 175 -7.47 -15.42 -0.54
C GLU A 175 -8.71 -15.61 -1.43
N THR A 176 -9.17 -16.85 -1.59
CA THR A 176 -10.49 -17.12 -2.17
C THR A 176 -11.55 -16.88 -1.09
N VAL A 177 -12.36 -15.84 -1.24
CA VAL A 177 -13.39 -15.42 -0.26
C VAL A 177 -14.79 -15.91 -0.62
N SER A 178 -15.01 -16.30 -1.88
CA SER A 178 -16.23 -16.96 -2.36
C SER A 178 -15.86 -17.98 -3.43
N THR A 179 -16.61 -19.08 -3.51
CA THR A 179 -16.41 -20.12 -4.52
C THR A 179 -17.52 -20.16 -5.57
N ASP A 180 -18.67 -19.49 -5.32
CA ASP A 180 -19.79 -19.41 -6.25
C ASP A 180 -20.52 -18.06 -6.11
N PRO A 181 -20.29 -17.09 -7.02
CA PRO A 181 -19.17 -17.05 -7.98
C PRO A 181 -17.80 -16.98 -7.27
N GLU A 182 -16.75 -17.46 -7.95
CA GLU A 182 -15.40 -17.36 -7.38
C GLU A 182 -14.96 -15.91 -7.28
N VAL A 183 -14.59 -15.51 -6.06
CA VAL A 183 -14.02 -14.20 -5.76
C VAL A 183 -12.69 -14.39 -5.05
N VAL A 184 -11.63 -13.89 -5.65
CA VAL A 184 -10.31 -13.86 -5.07
C VAL A 184 -9.99 -12.42 -4.66
N THR A 185 -9.53 -12.25 -3.44
CA THR A 185 -9.02 -10.96 -2.94
C THR A 185 -7.51 -11.01 -2.81
N VAL A 186 -6.88 -9.86 -2.99
CA VAL A 186 -5.49 -9.63 -2.60
C VAL A 186 -5.46 -8.62 -1.46
N THR A 187 -4.66 -8.92 -0.44
CA THR A 187 -4.29 -7.95 0.59
C THR A 187 -2.83 -7.59 0.38
N THR A 188 -2.57 -6.33 0.06
CA THR A 188 -1.21 -5.76 0.01
C THR A 188 -0.90 -5.18 1.38
N MET A 189 0.20 -5.64 1.99
CA MET A 189 0.72 -5.14 3.25
C MET A 189 1.96 -4.30 2.99
N VAL A 190 2.01 -3.10 3.56
CA VAL A 190 3.21 -2.25 3.59
C VAL A 190 3.53 -1.94 5.04
N GLN A 191 4.76 -2.24 5.45
CA GLN A 191 5.25 -1.98 6.80
C GLN A 191 6.28 -0.84 6.71
N LEU A 192 5.92 0.33 7.21
CA LEU A 192 6.76 1.52 7.25
C LEU A 192 7.45 1.62 8.63
N PRO A 193 8.79 1.58 8.72
CA PRO A 193 9.47 1.77 9.99
C PRO A 193 9.29 3.23 10.49
N LEU A 194 9.11 3.41 11.80
CA LEU A 194 8.98 4.73 12.44
C LEU A 194 10.32 5.25 13.00
N THR A 195 11.29 4.37 13.18
CA THR A 195 12.64 4.74 13.61
C THR A 195 13.58 4.74 12.42
N PRO A 196 14.48 5.73 12.27
CA PRO A 196 15.54 5.64 11.29
C PRO A 196 16.33 4.36 11.54
N THR A 197 16.34 3.43 10.59
CA THR A 197 17.32 2.35 10.61
C THR A 197 18.66 3.04 10.46
N GLU A 198 19.51 3.00 11.49
CA GLU A 198 20.89 3.45 11.37
C GLU A 198 21.48 2.69 10.19
N LEU A 199 21.81 3.43 9.12
CA LEU A 199 22.53 2.91 7.99
C LEU A 199 23.94 2.55 8.52
N THR A 200 24.14 1.28 8.89
CA THR A 200 25.47 0.72 9.14
C THR A 200 26.18 0.38 7.84
#